data_640d9524abc1cea940b195555556081a
#
_entry.id   640d9524abc1cea940b195555556081a
#
_cell.length_a   1.000
_cell.length_b   1.000
_cell.length_c   1.000
_cell.angle_alpha   90.00
_cell.angle_beta   90.00
_cell.angle_gamma   90.00
#
_symmetry.space_group_name_H-M   'P 1'
#
loop_
_entity.id
_entity.type
_entity.pdbx_description
1 polymer ?
#
loop_
_entity_poly.entity_id
_entity_poly.type
_entity_poly.pdbx_seq_one_letter_code
_entity_poly.pdbx_strand_id
1 'polypeptide(L)'
;MNMKDIATREDLLFLMQQFYDKLLSDDEINFFFTKITDTDQHLPHHFEVLATFWEQSLFMKGGYTNNMFQIHKEVHQKKALTKAHFDIWLHHFYATIDAHFKGKIAEQMKTNALSMATVMQIKL
;
A
#
# COMPACT_ATOMS: atom_id res chain seq x y z
N MET A 1 0.94 -23.53 -13.12
CA MET A 1 2.00 -23.15 -12.18
C MET A 1 1.38 -22.68 -10.88
N ASN A 2 1.82 -23.23 -9.76
CA ASN A 2 1.24 -22.89 -8.46
C ASN A 2 1.94 -21.67 -7.88
N MET A 3 1.14 -20.65 -7.52
CA MET A 3 1.64 -19.51 -6.78
C MET A 3 1.70 -19.86 -5.31
N LYS A 4 2.71 -19.38 -4.61
CA LYS A 4 2.82 -19.53 -3.16
C LYS A 4 2.06 -18.40 -2.46
N ASP A 5 1.80 -18.58 -1.16
CA ASP A 5 1.27 -17.52 -0.33
C ASP A 5 2.38 -16.59 0.16
N ILE A 6 2.00 -15.42 0.63
CA ILE A 6 2.93 -14.45 1.23
C ILE A 6 3.42 -15.05 2.55
N ALA A 7 4.74 -15.09 2.74
CA ALA A 7 5.32 -15.73 3.91
C ALA A 7 6.41 -14.90 4.61
N THR A 8 7.12 -14.03 3.90
CA THR A 8 8.32 -13.38 4.42
C THR A 8 8.29 -11.87 4.20
N ARG A 9 9.20 -11.18 4.90
CA ARG A 9 9.42 -9.74 4.67
C ARG A 9 9.87 -9.47 3.24
N GLU A 10 10.68 -10.34 2.68
CA GLU A 10 11.15 -10.21 1.30
C GLU A 10 9.99 -10.26 0.31
N ASP A 11 8.98 -11.08 0.59
CA ASP A 11 7.75 -11.11 -0.22
C ASP A 11 7.04 -9.76 -0.17
N LEU A 12 6.98 -9.14 1.01
CA LEU A 12 6.34 -7.83 1.19
C LEU A 12 7.12 -6.72 0.49
N LEU A 13 8.44 -6.74 0.58
CA LEU A 13 9.29 -5.77 -0.12
C LEU A 13 9.12 -5.89 -1.63
N PHE A 14 9.09 -7.11 -2.14
CA PHE A 14 8.86 -7.38 -3.56
C PHE A 14 7.50 -6.83 -4.00
N LEU A 15 6.44 -7.10 -3.22
CA LEU A 15 5.10 -6.60 -3.54
C LEU A 15 5.06 -5.07 -3.56
N MET A 16 5.71 -4.41 -2.60
CA MET A 16 5.73 -2.95 -2.54
C MET A 16 6.44 -2.36 -3.76
N GLN A 17 7.54 -2.96 -4.18
CA GLN A 17 8.25 -2.53 -5.38
C GLN A 17 7.37 -2.65 -6.63
N GLN A 18 6.74 -3.80 -6.81
CA GLN A 18 5.86 -4.04 -7.96
C GLN A 18 4.63 -3.12 -7.95
N PHE A 19 4.07 -2.92 -6.77
CA PHE A 19 2.90 -2.05 -6.58
C PHE A 19 3.23 -0.59 -6.92
N TYR A 20 4.35 -0.08 -6.41
CA TYR A 20 4.75 1.31 -6.66
C TYR A 20 5.16 1.55 -8.11
N ASP A 21 5.69 0.54 -8.80
CA ASP A 21 5.92 0.65 -10.24
C ASP A 21 4.61 0.97 -10.98
N LYS A 22 3.51 0.35 -10.57
CA LYS A 22 2.19 0.63 -11.15
C LYS A 22 1.68 2.01 -10.76
N LEU A 23 1.79 2.38 -9.49
CA LEU A 23 1.31 3.68 -9.00
C LEU A 23 2.05 4.84 -9.67
N LEU A 24 3.36 4.73 -9.80
CA LEU A 24 4.18 5.78 -10.40
C LEU A 24 4.00 5.90 -11.91
N SER A 25 3.51 4.82 -12.54
CA SER A 25 3.21 4.80 -13.98
C SER A 25 1.78 5.22 -14.31
N ASP A 26 0.94 5.45 -13.31
CA ASP A 26 -0.46 5.81 -13.50
C ASP A 26 -0.65 7.32 -13.34
N ASP A 27 -0.95 8.01 -14.43
CA ASP A 27 -1.09 9.46 -14.47
C ASP A 27 -2.23 9.98 -13.59
N GLU A 28 -3.19 9.15 -13.24
CA GLU A 28 -4.32 9.55 -12.41
C GLU A 28 -3.98 9.59 -10.92
N ILE A 29 -2.87 9.00 -10.50
CA ILE A 29 -2.52 8.91 -9.08
C ILE A 29 -1.05 9.26 -8.77
N ASN A 30 -0.16 9.24 -9.76
CA ASN A 30 1.28 9.37 -9.52
C ASN A 30 1.69 10.69 -8.87
N PHE A 31 0.91 11.76 -9.09
CA PHE A 31 1.25 13.08 -8.55
C PHE A 31 1.27 13.13 -7.02
N PHE A 32 0.55 12.23 -6.33
CA PHE A 32 0.61 12.14 -4.87
C PHE A 32 2.00 11.75 -4.39
N PHE A 33 2.74 10.99 -5.19
CA PHE A 33 4.06 10.45 -4.81
C PHE A 33 5.22 11.26 -5.36
N THR A 34 4.97 12.15 -6.32
CA THR A 34 6.02 12.92 -6.99
C THR A 34 5.94 14.43 -6.71
N LYS A 35 4.73 14.96 -6.48
CA LYS A 35 4.48 16.39 -6.33
C LYS A 35 3.91 16.76 -4.96
N ILE A 36 2.94 16.02 -4.46
CA ILE A 36 2.32 16.30 -3.17
C ILE A 36 3.22 15.83 -2.02
N THR A 37 3.89 14.70 -2.22
CA THR A 37 4.93 14.20 -1.33
C THR A 37 6.20 13.98 -2.18
N ASP A 38 7.31 13.68 -1.53
CA ASP A 38 8.55 13.31 -2.20
C ASP A 38 8.85 11.81 -2.08
N THR A 39 7.80 11.01 -1.99
CA THR A 39 7.90 9.55 -1.79
C THR A 39 8.80 8.90 -2.84
N ASP A 40 8.70 9.34 -4.11
CA ASP A 40 9.52 8.81 -5.20
C ASP A 40 11.03 9.01 -5.00
N GLN A 41 11.43 9.96 -4.16
CA GLN A 41 12.83 10.23 -3.85
C GLN A 41 13.37 9.33 -2.73
N HIS A 42 12.51 8.59 -2.03
CA HIS A 42 12.84 7.81 -0.83
C HIS A 42 12.30 6.38 -0.87
N LEU A 43 12.16 5.79 -2.06
CA LEU A 43 11.48 4.51 -2.24
C LEU A 43 12.08 3.35 -1.42
N PRO A 44 13.42 3.14 -1.37
CA PRO A 44 13.94 2.03 -0.58
C PRO A 44 13.55 2.12 0.90
N HIS A 45 13.65 3.30 1.49
CA HIS A 45 13.24 3.52 2.87
C HIS A 45 11.73 3.36 3.02
N HIS A 46 10.96 3.89 2.09
CA HIS A 46 9.49 3.81 2.10
C HIS A 46 9.02 2.35 2.05
N PHE A 47 9.65 1.52 1.21
CA PHE A 47 9.32 0.09 1.13
C PHE A 47 9.61 -0.62 2.45
N GLU A 48 10.71 -0.29 3.12
CA GLU A 48 11.03 -0.86 4.44
C GLU A 48 9.98 -0.49 5.48
N VAL A 49 9.52 0.75 5.50
CA VAL A 49 8.47 1.21 6.42
C VAL A 49 7.17 0.46 6.14
N LEU A 50 6.78 0.34 4.88
CA LEU A 50 5.55 -0.37 4.51
C LEU A 50 5.63 -1.87 4.79
N ALA A 51 6.79 -2.49 4.56
CA ALA A 51 6.98 -3.90 4.90
C ALA A 51 6.82 -4.12 6.40
N THR A 52 7.34 -3.22 7.23
CA THR A 52 7.15 -3.28 8.68
C THR A 52 5.68 -3.16 9.06
N PHE A 53 4.96 -2.24 8.44
CA PHE A 53 3.52 -2.12 8.63
C PHE A 53 2.78 -3.42 8.29
N TRP A 54 3.09 -4.01 7.14
CA TRP A 54 2.40 -5.23 6.70
C TRP A 54 2.80 -6.45 7.53
N GLU A 55 4.05 -6.51 8.02
CA GLU A 55 4.44 -7.56 8.97
C GLU A 55 3.61 -7.47 10.25
N GLN A 56 3.37 -6.27 10.75
CA GLN A 56 2.53 -6.07 11.92
C GLN A 56 1.10 -6.50 11.64
N SER A 57 0.55 -6.09 10.50
CA SER A 57 -0.83 -6.38 10.11
C SER A 57 -1.08 -7.87 9.85
N LEU A 58 -0.13 -8.56 9.23
CA LEU A 58 -0.32 -9.93 8.74
C LEU A 58 0.31 -10.99 9.64
N PHE A 59 1.46 -10.67 10.27
CA PHE A 59 2.24 -11.65 11.03
C PHE A 59 2.35 -11.30 12.51
N MET A 60 1.65 -10.27 12.95
CA MET A 60 1.61 -9.84 14.35
C MET A 60 2.98 -9.40 14.89
N LYS A 61 3.91 -9.03 14.01
CA LYS A 61 5.20 -8.47 14.41
C LYS A 61 5.05 -6.98 14.67
N GLY A 62 5.66 -6.47 15.73
CA GLY A 62 5.64 -5.05 16.04
C GLY A 62 6.66 -4.26 15.20
N GLY A 63 6.83 -2.98 15.55
CA GLY A 63 7.86 -2.13 14.95
C GLY A 63 7.34 -0.96 14.13
N TYR A 64 6.07 -0.98 13.68
CA TYR A 64 5.50 0.16 12.98
C TYR A 64 5.09 1.23 13.99
N THR A 65 5.71 2.41 13.90
CA THR A 65 5.49 3.50 14.86
C THR A 65 4.87 4.74 14.22
N ASN A 66 4.71 4.77 12.90
CA ASN A 66 4.10 5.90 12.21
C ASN A 66 2.58 5.90 12.38
N ASN A 67 1.97 7.08 12.28
CA ASN A 67 0.53 7.21 12.31
C ASN A 67 0.01 7.33 10.87
N MET A 68 -0.47 6.22 10.33
CA MET A 68 -0.93 6.14 8.93
C MET A 68 -2.07 7.12 8.66
N PHE A 69 -3.04 7.23 9.57
CA PHE A 69 -4.18 8.14 9.37
C PHE A 69 -3.70 9.59 9.29
N GLN A 70 -2.82 10.00 10.21
CA GLN A 70 -2.31 11.38 10.25
C GLN A 70 -1.52 11.71 8.99
N ILE A 71 -0.71 10.78 8.49
CA ILE A 71 0.05 10.96 7.25
C ILE A 71 -0.89 11.23 6.08
N HIS A 72 -1.93 10.41 5.94
CA HIS A 72 -2.91 10.57 4.85
C HIS A 72 -3.77 11.83 5.03
N LYS A 73 -4.08 12.21 6.26
CA LYS A 73 -4.79 13.46 6.54
C LYS A 73 -3.99 14.67 6.07
N GLU A 74 -2.69 14.67 6.30
CA GLU A 74 -1.80 15.75 5.83
C GLU A 74 -1.75 15.80 4.30
N VAL A 75 -1.68 14.65 3.64
CA VAL A 75 -1.76 14.58 2.17
C VAL A 75 -3.09 15.13 1.69
N HIS A 76 -4.20 14.71 2.31
CA HIS A 76 -5.55 15.14 1.94
C HIS A 76 -5.72 16.66 2.08
N GLN A 77 -5.07 17.29 3.06
CA GLN A 77 -5.09 18.74 3.24
C GLN A 77 -4.37 19.47 2.09
N LYS A 78 -3.35 18.86 1.50
CA LYS A 78 -2.62 19.44 0.36
C LYS A 78 -3.33 19.19 -0.95
N LYS A 79 -3.89 18.00 -1.13
CA LYS A 79 -4.61 17.58 -2.32
C LYS A 79 -5.61 16.50 -1.92
N ALA A 80 -6.89 16.75 -2.15
CA ALA A 80 -7.94 15.84 -1.71
C ALA A 80 -7.76 14.42 -2.24
N LEU A 81 -7.83 13.46 -1.32
CA LEU A 81 -7.89 12.03 -1.62
C LEU A 81 -9.35 11.67 -1.84
N THR A 82 -9.73 11.39 -3.07
CA THR A 82 -11.12 11.11 -3.44
C THR A 82 -11.36 9.61 -3.49
N LYS A 83 -12.65 9.22 -3.54
CA LYS A 83 -13.02 7.81 -3.73
C LYS A 83 -12.36 7.23 -4.97
N ALA A 84 -12.29 7.99 -6.06
CA ALA A 84 -11.65 7.54 -7.29
C ALA A 84 -10.17 7.18 -7.05
N HIS A 85 -9.45 7.97 -6.26
CA HIS A 85 -8.06 7.70 -5.93
C HIS A 85 -7.91 6.41 -5.12
N PHE A 86 -8.79 6.18 -4.14
CA PHE A 86 -8.78 4.94 -3.35
C PHE A 86 -9.10 3.73 -4.23
N ASP A 87 -10.05 3.87 -5.16
CA ASP A 87 -10.41 2.78 -6.07
C ASP A 87 -9.22 2.41 -6.99
N ILE A 88 -8.50 3.40 -7.50
CA ILE A 88 -7.31 3.19 -8.33
C ILE A 88 -6.22 2.48 -7.52
N TRP A 89 -5.98 2.95 -6.29
CA TRP A 89 -4.99 2.37 -5.38
C TRP A 89 -5.31 0.90 -5.10
N LEU A 90 -6.56 0.59 -4.75
CA LEU A 90 -6.99 -0.78 -4.49
C LEU A 90 -6.89 -1.67 -5.73
N HIS A 91 -7.25 -1.14 -6.90
CA HIS A 91 -7.14 -1.88 -8.16
C HIS A 91 -5.70 -2.34 -8.41
N HIS A 92 -4.75 -1.42 -8.30
CA HIS A 92 -3.33 -1.76 -8.48
C HIS A 92 -2.82 -2.70 -7.38
N PHE A 93 -3.28 -2.50 -6.15
CA PHE A 93 -2.87 -3.33 -5.03
C PHE A 93 -3.32 -4.78 -5.23
N TYR A 94 -4.59 -4.99 -5.56
CA TYR A 94 -5.14 -6.32 -5.83
C TYR A 94 -4.46 -6.98 -7.03
N ALA A 95 -4.29 -6.24 -8.11
CA ALA A 95 -3.63 -6.76 -9.32
C ALA A 95 -2.20 -7.23 -9.02
N THR A 96 -1.48 -6.48 -8.20
CA THR A 96 -0.12 -6.83 -7.82
C THR A 96 -0.08 -8.13 -7.00
N ILE A 97 -0.96 -8.24 -5.99
CA ILE A 97 -1.02 -9.45 -5.16
C ILE A 97 -1.40 -10.65 -6.03
N ASP A 98 -2.46 -10.53 -6.82
CA ASP A 98 -2.98 -11.64 -7.63
C ASP A 98 -1.99 -12.10 -8.70
N ALA A 99 -1.11 -11.21 -9.18
CA ALA A 99 -0.11 -11.56 -10.18
C ALA A 99 1.03 -12.42 -9.59
N HIS A 100 1.26 -12.36 -8.28
CA HIS A 100 2.47 -12.94 -7.69
C HIS A 100 2.22 -13.93 -6.55
N PHE A 101 1.08 -13.85 -5.88
CA PHE A 101 0.80 -14.68 -4.69
C PHE A 101 -0.63 -15.18 -4.67
N LYS A 102 -0.85 -16.29 -3.97
CA LYS A 102 -2.17 -16.88 -3.78
C LYS A 102 -2.19 -17.65 -2.46
N GLY A 103 -3.19 -17.40 -1.61
CA GLY A 103 -3.36 -18.11 -0.36
C GLY A 103 -4.08 -17.27 0.68
N LYS A 104 -4.13 -17.77 1.91
CA LYS A 104 -4.84 -17.14 3.03
C LYS A 104 -4.27 -15.76 3.36
N ILE A 105 -2.96 -15.63 3.39
CA ILE A 105 -2.31 -14.35 3.74
C ILE A 105 -2.52 -13.34 2.60
N ALA A 106 -2.39 -13.77 1.34
CA ALA A 106 -2.68 -12.89 0.21
C ALA A 106 -4.10 -12.34 0.27
N GLU A 107 -5.09 -13.18 0.58
CA GLU A 107 -6.49 -12.75 0.72
C GLU A 107 -6.67 -11.84 1.94
N GLN A 108 -6.00 -12.14 3.06
CA GLN A 108 -6.05 -11.30 4.24
C GLN A 108 -5.46 -9.91 3.97
N MET A 109 -4.38 -9.83 3.20
CA MET A 109 -3.76 -8.57 2.83
C MET A 109 -4.72 -7.71 2.01
N LYS A 110 -5.42 -8.32 1.04
CA LYS A 110 -6.44 -7.61 0.24
C LYS A 110 -7.59 -7.11 1.13
N THR A 111 -8.07 -7.93 2.03
CA THR A 111 -9.14 -7.57 2.97
C THR A 111 -8.71 -6.42 3.88
N ASN A 112 -7.50 -6.48 4.43
CA ASN A 112 -6.99 -5.42 5.31
C ASN A 112 -6.83 -4.11 4.56
N ALA A 113 -6.36 -4.15 3.30
CA ALA A 113 -6.22 -2.96 2.47
C ALA A 113 -7.58 -2.32 2.19
N LEU A 114 -8.59 -3.11 1.88
CA LEU A 114 -9.95 -2.61 1.66
C LEU A 114 -10.51 -1.96 2.93
N SER A 115 -10.33 -2.60 4.08
CA SER A 115 -10.78 -2.05 5.36
C SER A 115 -10.13 -0.72 5.67
N MET A 116 -8.82 -0.60 5.46
CA MET A 116 -8.10 0.65 5.68
C MET A 116 -8.59 1.76 4.77
N ALA A 117 -8.75 1.46 3.47
CA ALA A 117 -9.23 2.43 2.50
C ALA A 117 -10.65 2.91 2.85
N THR A 118 -11.52 2.00 3.28
CA THR A 118 -12.89 2.31 3.67
C THR A 118 -12.91 3.25 4.89
N VAL A 119 -12.14 2.90 5.93
CA VAL A 119 -12.07 3.72 7.15
C VAL A 119 -11.51 5.11 6.85
N MET A 120 -10.47 5.20 6.03
CA MET A 120 -9.89 6.49 5.64
C MET A 120 -10.90 7.37 4.92
N GLN A 121 -11.67 6.81 3.99
CA GLN A 121 -12.68 7.58 3.26
C GLN A 121 -13.76 8.13 4.18
N ILE A 122 -14.11 7.41 5.24
CA ILE A 122 -15.08 7.85 6.22
C ILE A 122 -14.51 9.00 7.08
N LYS A 123 -13.24 8.90 7.47
CA LYS A 123 -12.61 9.85 8.40
C LYS A 123 -12.01 11.09 7.76
N LEU A 124 -11.62 11.00 6.50
CA LEU A 124 -11.11 12.16 5.76
C LEU A 124 -12.26 13.01 5.21
#